data_e129c7b586723b2e26a605a83e14c539
#
_entry.id   e129c7b586723b2e26a605a83e14c539
#
_cell.length_a   1.000
_cell.length_b   1.000
_cell.length_c   1.000
_cell.angle_alpha   90.00
_cell.angle_beta   90.00
_cell.angle_gamma   90.00
#
_symmetry.space_group_name_H-M   'P 1'
#
loop_
_entity.id
_entity.type
_entity.pdbx_description
1 polymer ?
#
loop_
_entity_poly.entity_id
_entity_poly.type
_entity_poly.pdbx_seq_one_letter_code
_entity_poly.pdbx_strand_id
1 'polypeptide(L)'
;FPIIYSFFNKNNSLDLKLMKEQIQLIKKIGSNGIACLGLATEVQKLSFKEKKVIIELIANNCNYKIPTAITIQGNTFDEYVKLIEVARFNQASWIILQPLLKTKHISETVCYNFYKKLIPFTKDTIVGVQNAIEYIGVGLTPKKILKLYKSFPNFRAIKGEASSVFIEKEISRYPKNLHVFNGR
;
A
#
# COMPACT_ATOMS: atom_id res chain seq x y z
N PHE A 1 -3.29 -5.13 -10.66
CA PHE A 1 -3.41 -5.66 -9.29
C PHE A 1 -4.77 -5.25 -8.73
N PRO A 2 -5.82 -6.09 -8.89
CA PRO A 2 -7.08 -5.86 -8.19
C PRO A 2 -6.85 -5.79 -6.69
N ILE A 3 -7.59 -4.89 -6.02
CA ILE A 3 -7.53 -4.79 -4.58
C ILE A 3 -8.68 -5.61 -3.97
N ILE A 4 -8.38 -6.39 -2.94
CA ILE A 4 -9.40 -7.14 -2.22
C ILE A 4 -10.17 -6.26 -1.24
N TYR A 5 -11.47 -6.59 -1.09
CA TYR A 5 -12.33 -6.03 -0.06
C TYR A 5 -12.23 -6.83 1.24
N SER A 6 -12.45 -6.17 2.36
CA SER A 6 -12.73 -6.85 3.62
C SER A 6 -14.21 -7.23 3.68
N PHE A 7 -14.47 -8.49 3.96
CA PHE A 7 -15.82 -8.97 4.22
C PHE A 7 -15.95 -9.29 5.71
N PHE A 8 -17.13 -9.03 6.26
CA PHE A 8 -17.40 -9.21 7.69
C PHE A 8 -18.63 -10.09 7.90
N ASN A 9 -18.53 -10.97 8.90
CA ASN A 9 -19.65 -11.74 9.40
C ASN A 9 -20.63 -10.85 10.19
N LYS A 10 -21.81 -11.38 10.52
CA LYS A 10 -22.83 -10.68 11.32
C LYS A 10 -22.33 -10.24 12.72
N ASN A 11 -21.30 -10.89 13.25
CA ASN A 11 -20.65 -10.55 14.53
C ASN A 11 -19.45 -9.58 14.37
N ASN A 12 -19.31 -8.93 13.21
CA ASN A 12 -18.23 -8.01 12.87
C ASN A 12 -16.81 -8.63 12.81
N SER A 13 -16.67 -9.95 12.81
CA SER A 13 -15.39 -10.60 12.52
C SER A 13 -15.15 -10.70 11.01
N LEU A 14 -13.89 -10.76 10.57
CA LEU A 14 -13.55 -10.97 9.16
C LEU A 14 -14.14 -12.30 8.65
N ASP A 15 -14.80 -12.27 7.50
CA ASP A 15 -15.19 -13.44 6.75
C ASP A 15 -14.04 -13.92 5.85
N LEU A 16 -13.14 -14.68 6.45
CA LEU A 16 -11.95 -15.20 5.76
C LEU A 16 -12.30 -16.18 4.63
N LYS A 17 -13.46 -16.86 4.73
CA LYS A 17 -13.92 -17.77 3.67
C LYS A 17 -14.25 -16.99 2.42
N LEU A 18 -15.09 -15.95 2.54
CA LEU A 18 -15.49 -15.13 1.40
C LEU A 18 -14.31 -14.34 0.82
N MET A 19 -13.39 -13.86 1.68
CA MET A 19 -12.16 -13.23 1.22
C MET A 19 -11.26 -14.20 0.44
N LYS A 20 -11.17 -15.46 0.87
CA LYS A 20 -10.45 -16.52 0.13
C LYS A 20 -11.09 -16.79 -1.23
N GLU A 21 -12.41 -16.88 -1.30
CA GLU A 21 -13.15 -17.03 -2.55
C GLU A 21 -12.87 -15.88 -3.52
N GLN A 22 -12.84 -14.63 -3.03
CA GLN A 22 -12.45 -13.46 -3.82
C GLN A 22 -11.03 -13.59 -4.38
N ILE A 23 -10.06 -14.02 -3.57
CA ILE A 23 -8.67 -14.23 -4.03
C ILE A 23 -8.64 -15.32 -5.13
N GLN A 24 -9.37 -16.42 -4.97
CA GLN A 24 -9.43 -17.48 -5.97
C GLN A 24 -10.06 -16.99 -7.28
N LEU A 25 -11.10 -16.16 -7.21
CA LEU A 25 -11.70 -15.55 -8.40
C LEU A 25 -10.69 -14.64 -9.12
N ILE A 26 -9.97 -13.78 -8.40
CA ILE A 26 -8.94 -12.91 -8.95
C ILE A 26 -7.84 -13.73 -9.66
N LYS A 27 -7.44 -14.85 -9.08
CA LYS A 27 -6.48 -15.78 -9.69
C LYS A 27 -7.04 -16.41 -10.97
N LYS A 28 -8.29 -16.87 -10.92
CA LYS A 28 -8.96 -17.54 -12.05
C LYS A 28 -9.09 -16.64 -13.28
N ILE A 29 -9.31 -15.34 -13.09
CA ILE A 29 -9.39 -14.38 -14.20
C ILE A 29 -8.01 -13.94 -14.74
N GLY A 30 -6.92 -14.52 -14.25
CA GLY A 30 -5.57 -14.31 -14.78
C GLY A 30 -4.93 -12.96 -14.38
N SER A 31 -5.27 -12.41 -13.22
CA SER A 31 -4.65 -11.18 -12.73
C SER A 31 -3.14 -11.34 -12.49
N ASN A 32 -2.35 -10.34 -12.89
CA ASN A 32 -0.90 -10.33 -12.74
C ASN A 32 -0.42 -10.10 -11.29
N GLY A 33 -1.31 -9.83 -10.38
CA GLY A 33 -1.01 -9.59 -8.96
C GLY A 33 -2.27 -9.27 -8.17
N ILE A 34 -2.12 -9.18 -6.85
CA ILE A 34 -3.22 -8.86 -5.92
C ILE A 34 -2.77 -7.78 -4.96
N ALA A 35 -3.64 -6.79 -4.70
CA ALA A 35 -3.39 -5.74 -3.71
C ALA A 35 -4.31 -5.89 -2.50
N CYS A 36 -3.87 -5.44 -1.33
CA CYS A 36 -4.70 -5.35 -0.13
C CYS A 36 -4.36 -4.18 0.79
N LEU A 37 -5.20 -4.01 1.80
CA LEU A 37 -5.06 -2.99 2.86
C LEU A 37 -5.02 -1.55 2.34
N GLY A 38 -5.58 -1.31 1.15
CA GLY A 38 -5.81 0.03 0.64
C GLY A 38 -7.14 0.62 1.13
N LEU A 39 -7.55 1.75 0.55
CA LEU A 39 -8.81 2.42 0.89
C LEU A 39 -10.02 1.51 0.67
N ALA A 40 -10.06 0.78 -0.44
CA ALA A 40 -11.14 -0.17 -0.74
C ALA A 40 -11.22 -1.37 0.22
N THR A 41 -10.11 -1.73 0.87
CA THR A 41 -10.10 -2.74 1.94
C THR A 41 -10.56 -2.15 3.29
N GLU A 42 -10.91 -0.86 3.34
CA GLU A 42 -11.27 -0.13 4.56
C GLU A 42 -10.21 -0.21 5.68
N VAL A 43 -8.93 -0.15 5.29
CA VAL A 43 -7.77 -0.36 6.17
C VAL A 43 -7.81 0.45 7.47
N GLN A 44 -8.44 1.62 7.46
CA GLN A 44 -8.55 2.49 8.64
C GLN A 44 -9.48 1.93 9.72
N LYS A 45 -10.43 1.06 9.34
CA LYS A 45 -11.38 0.40 10.26
C LYS A 45 -10.82 -0.90 10.85
N LEU A 46 -9.77 -1.45 10.26
CA LEU A 46 -9.18 -2.72 10.66
C LEU A 46 -8.23 -2.55 11.86
N SER A 47 -8.33 -3.44 12.82
CA SER A 47 -7.36 -3.59 13.89
C SER A 47 -6.01 -4.10 13.34
N PHE A 48 -4.94 -3.93 14.11
CA PHE A 48 -3.62 -4.48 13.77
C PHE A 48 -3.67 -6.00 13.52
N LYS A 49 -4.41 -6.73 14.36
CA LYS A 49 -4.58 -8.19 14.23
C LYS A 49 -5.26 -8.57 12.91
N GLU A 50 -6.32 -7.88 12.53
CA GLU A 50 -7.03 -8.12 11.26
C GLU A 50 -6.16 -7.81 10.06
N LYS A 51 -5.40 -6.71 10.07
CA LYS A 51 -4.42 -6.39 9.02
C LYS A 51 -3.41 -7.50 8.84
N LYS A 52 -2.85 -8.02 9.93
CA LYS A 52 -1.92 -9.15 9.91
C LYS A 52 -2.56 -10.39 9.29
N VAL A 53 -3.77 -10.76 9.73
CA VAL A 53 -4.52 -11.91 9.19
C VAL A 53 -4.77 -11.78 7.69
N ILE A 54 -5.10 -10.57 7.20
CA ILE A 54 -5.32 -10.33 5.76
C ILE A 54 -4.01 -10.51 4.97
N ILE A 55 -2.89 -10.02 5.47
CA ILE A 55 -1.57 -10.21 4.82
C ILE A 55 -1.25 -11.71 4.70
N GLU A 56 -1.41 -12.45 5.80
CA GLU A 56 -1.15 -13.89 5.84
C GLU A 56 -2.12 -14.67 4.92
N LEU A 57 -3.39 -14.29 4.90
CA LEU A 57 -4.40 -14.91 4.03
C LEU A 57 -4.01 -14.79 2.55
N ILE A 58 -3.58 -13.61 2.11
CA ILE A 58 -3.17 -13.38 0.73
C ILE A 58 -1.92 -14.17 0.40
N ALA A 59 -0.88 -14.08 1.22
CA ALA A 59 0.38 -14.77 0.99
C ALA A 59 0.17 -16.27 0.83
N ASN A 60 -0.59 -16.88 1.73
CA ASN A 60 -0.89 -18.31 1.72
C ASN A 60 -1.71 -18.73 0.48
N ASN A 61 -2.64 -17.89 0.02
CA ASN A 61 -3.48 -18.22 -1.14
C ASN A 61 -2.81 -17.88 -2.48
N CYS A 62 -1.82 -17.01 -2.51
CA CYS A 62 -0.99 -16.71 -3.68
C CYS A 62 0.18 -17.68 -3.84
N ASN A 63 0.45 -18.53 -2.85
CA ASN A 63 1.58 -19.47 -2.80
C ASN A 63 2.92 -18.79 -3.17
N TYR A 64 3.07 -17.51 -2.83
CA TYR A 64 4.23 -16.67 -3.15
C TYR A 64 4.59 -16.58 -4.65
N LYS A 65 3.71 -17.08 -5.55
CA LYS A 65 3.92 -17.08 -7.01
C LYS A 65 3.25 -15.90 -7.71
N ILE A 66 2.19 -15.39 -7.12
CA ILE A 66 1.46 -14.23 -7.65
C ILE A 66 1.94 -12.99 -6.89
N PRO A 67 2.45 -11.96 -7.58
CA PRO A 67 2.90 -10.74 -6.93
C PRO A 67 1.83 -10.10 -6.04
N THR A 68 2.23 -9.67 -4.85
CA THR A 68 1.32 -9.03 -3.90
C THR A 68 1.77 -7.61 -3.58
N ALA A 69 0.82 -6.67 -3.57
CA ALA A 69 1.03 -5.29 -3.16
C ALA A 69 0.31 -5.03 -1.84
N ILE A 70 1.07 -4.83 -0.78
CA ILE A 70 0.52 -4.65 0.57
C ILE A 70 0.60 -3.16 0.94
N THR A 71 -0.56 -2.54 1.16
CA THR A 71 -0.58 -1.17 1.70
C THR A 71 -0.39 -1.21 3.21
N ILE A 72 0.51 -0.40 3.72
CA ILE A 72 0.80 -0.29 5.15
C ILE A 72 0.21 0.99 5.70
N GLN A 73 -0.70 0.83 6.65
CA GLN A 73 -1.30 1.90 7.42
C GLN A 73 -1.43 1.45 8.88
N GLY A 74 -0.89 2.22 9.81
CA GLY A 74 -0.96 1.99 11.25
C GLY A 74 -1.39 3.25 11.99
N ASN A 75 -1.57 3.12 13.30
CA ASN A 75 -1.90 4.23 14.19
C ASN A 75 -0.67 4.83 14.88
N THR A 76 0.44 4.09 14.90
CA THR A 76 1.72 4.50 15.47
C THR A 76 2.86 4.13 14.53
N PHE A 77 4.01 4.79 14.68
CA PHE A 77 5.22 4.43 13.92
C PHE A 77 5.60 2.94 14.13
N ASP A 78 5.49 2.46 15.36
CA ASP A 78 5.77 1.06 15.72
C ASP A 78 4.82 0.08 15.02
N GLU A 79 3.53 0.40 14.90
CA GLU A 79 2.59 -0.42 14.11
C GLU A 79 2.98 -0.49 12.64
N TYR A 80 3.43 0.63 12.04
CA TYR A 80 3.93 0.60 10.66
C TYR A 80 5.13 -0.34 10.52
N VAL A 81 6.12 -0.24 11.42
CA VAL A 81 7.31 -1.11 11.40
C VAL A 81 6.90 -2.57 11.51
N LYS A 82 6.05 -2.92 12.47
CA LYS A 82 5.55 -4.30 12.65
C LYS A 82 4.78 -4.81 11.43
N LEU A 83 3.92 -3.98 10.80
CA LEU A 83 3.20 -4.38 9.59
C LEU A 83 4.14 -4.55 8.40
N ILE A 84 5.17 -3.71 8.26
CA ILE A 84 6.22 -3.88 7.25
C ILE A 84 6.93 -5.21 7.45
N GLU A 85 7.29 -5.57 8.68
CA GLU A 85 7.92 -6.85 8.99
C GLU A 85 7.02 -8.04 8.64
N VAL A 86 5.72 -7.96 8.99
CA VAL A 86 4.73 -9.00 8.60
C VAL A 86 4.64 -9.12 7.08
N ALA A 87 4.55 -8.01 6.36
CA ALA A 87 4.47 -8.02 4.90
C ALA A 87 5.73 -8.64 4.27
N ARG A 88 6.93 -8.28 4.77
CA ARG A 88 8.19 -8.83 4.31
C ARG A 88 8.36 -10.32 4.63
N PHE A 89 8.01 -10.74 5.84
CA PHE A 89 8.03 -12.15 6.24
C PHE A 89 7.12 -13.00 5.32
N ASN A 90 5.99 -12.43 4.90
CA ASN A 90 5.06 -13.02 3.95
C ASN A 90 5.42 -12.73 2.47
N GLN A 91 6.66 -12.35 2.18
CA GLN A 91 7.23 -12.17 0.84
C GLN A 91 6.40 -11.22 -0.04
N ALA A 92 5.88 -10.13 0.53
CA ALA A 92 5.23 -9.09 -0.25
C ALA A 92 6.15 -8.61 -1.37
N SER A 93 5.65 -8.58 -2.59
CA SER A 93 6.41 -8.09 -3.74
C SER A 93 6.56 -6.58 -3.69
N TRP A 94 5.54 -5.89 -3.17
CA TRP A 94 5.48 -4.44 -3.08
C TRP A 94 4.88 -4.02 -1.74
N ILE A 95 5.47 -3.01 -1.14
CA ILE A 95 4.94 -2.31 0.05
C ILE A 95 4.54 -0.90 -0.37
N ILE A 96 3.29 -0.51 -0.14
CA ILE A 96 2.80 0.84 -0.40
C ILE A 96 2.52 1.53 0.95
N LEU A 97 3.27 2.57 1.27
CA LEU A 97 3.13 3.30 2.52
C LEU A 97 2.03 4.36 2.40
N GLN A 98 1.07 4.35 3.32
CA GLN A 98 0.16 5.47 3.55
C GLN A 98 0.75 6.42 4.60
N PRO A 99 0.40 7.72 4.61
CA PRO A 99 0.83 8.62 5.67
C PRO A 99 0.11 8.32 6.99
N LEU A 100 0.69 8.77 8.10
CA LEU A 100 0.05 8.69 9.41
C LEU A 100 -1.08 9.73 9.50
N LEU A 101 -2.32 9.27 9.58
CA LEU A 101 -3.53 10.12 9.52
C LEU A 101 -4.05 10.56 10.89
N LYS A 102 -3.18 10.77 11.87
CA LYS A 102 -3.60 11.14 13.25
C LYS A 102 -4.15 12.56 13.41
N THR A 103 -3.88 13.47 12.48
CA THR A 103 -4.31 14.87 12.56
C THR A 103 -4.93 15.31 11.25
N LYS A 104 -5.95 16.19 11.32
CA LYS A 104 -6.64 16.73 10.13
C LYS A 104 -5.73 17.53 9.17
N HIS A 105 -4.53 17.92 9.61
CA HIS A 105 -3.60 18.72 8.82
C HIS A 105 -2.16 18.28 9.04
N ILE A 106 -1.73 17.28 8.26
CA ILE A 106 -0.33 16.89 8.20
C ILE A 106 0.33 17.68 7.06
N SER A 107 1.42 18.40 7.34
CA SER A 107 2.16 19.08 6.28
C SER A 107 2.92 18.08 5.40
N GLU A 108 3.16 18.47 4.15
CA GLU A 108 3.99 17.67 3.21
C GLU A 108 5.37 17.33 3.80
N THR A 109 5.96 18.25 4.58
CA THR A 109 7.27 18.02 5.20
C THR A 109 7.23 16.94 6.27
N VAL A 110 6.18 16.93 7.09
CA VAL A 110 5.95 15.87 8.09
C VAL A 110 5.75 14.53 7.40
N CYS A 111 4.92 14.49 6.37
CA CYS A 111 4.66 13.31 5.56
C CYS A 111 5.96 12.76 4.91
N TYR A 112 6.75 13.62 4.29
CA TYR A 112 8.04 13.26 3.70
C TYR A 112 9.03 12.68 4.73
N ASN A 113 9.17 13.35 5.89
CA ASN A 113 10.07 12.88 6.95
C ASN A 113 9.60 11.55 7.55
N PHE A 114 8.29 11.34 7.63
CA PHE A 114 7.71 10.07 8.07
C PHE A 114 8.08 8.94 7.12
N TYR A 115 7.88 9.10 5.82
CA TYR A 115 8.28 8.10 4.83
C TYR A 115 9.80 7.85 4.83
N LYS A 116 10.59 8.92 4.89
CA LYS A 116 12.05 8.80 4.95
C LYS A 116 12.52 7.93 6.12
N LYS A 117 11.81 7.99 7.26
CA LYS A 117 12.12 7.17 8.44
C LYS A 117 11.63 5.72 8.28
N LEU A 118 10.53 5.48 7.54
CA LEU A 118 9.95 4.14 7.40
C LEU A 118 10.61 3.29 6.31
N ILE A 119 11.00 3.90 5.19
CA ILE A 119 11.54 3.17 4.03
C ILE A 119 12.71 2.22 4.40
N PRO A 120 13.65 2.57 5.29
CA PRO A 120 14.73 1.63 5.67
C PRO A 120 14.25 0.29 6.23
N PHE A 121 13.08 0.24 6.86
CA PHE A 121 12.52 -1.00 7.39
C PHE A 121 12.00 -1.95 6.30
N THR A 122 11.75 -1.44 5.08
CA THR A 122 11.33 -2.28 3.95
C THR A 122 12.49 -3.09 3.35
N LYS A 123 13.73 -2.78 3.70
CA LYS A 123 14.99 -3.42 3.22
C LYS A 123 14.99 -3.48 1.67
N ASP A 124 15.10 -4.69 1.11
CA ASP A 124 15.17 -4.92 -0.35
C ASP A 124 13.79 -5.03 -1.02
N THR A 125 12.70 -5.06 -0.24
CA THR A 125 11.34 -5.10 -0.81
C THR A 125 11.05 -3.79 -1.55
N ILE A 126 10.52 -3.88 -2.77
CA ILE A 126 10.07 -2.70 -3.51
C ILE A 126 9.08 -1.92 -2.66
N VAL A 127 9.34 -0.63 -2.49
CA VAL A 127 8.49 0.26 -1.72
C VAL A 127 8.01 1.43 -2.56
N GLY A 128 6.81 1.86 -2.28
CA GLY A 128 6.20 3.07 -2.81
C GLY A 128 5.37 3.80 -1.77
N VAL A 129 4.80 4.91 -2.18
CA VAL A 129 3.89 5.71 -1.35
C VAL A 129 2.54 5.84 -2.04
N GLN A 130 1.48 5.92 -1.25
CA GLN A 130 0.17 6.35 -1.73
C GLN A 130 0.14 7.88 -1.75
N ASN A 131 0.02 8.44 -2.94
CA ASN A 131 -0.05 9.88 -3.17
C ASN A 131 -1.47 10.26 -3.62
N ALA A 132 -2.38 10.36 -2.67
CA ALA A 132 -3.82 10.49 -2.86
C ALA A 132 -4.35 11.72 -2.13
N ILE A 133 -3.89 12.91 -2.51
CA ILE A 133 -4.17 14.19 -1.81
C ILE A 133 -5.66 14.42 -1.63
N GLU A 134 -6.47 14.12 -2.67
CA GLU A 134 -7.93 14.30 -2.65
C GLU A 134 -8.63 13.43 -1.59
N TYR A 135 -8.10 12.25 -1.28
CA TYR A 135 -8.70 11.30 -0.33
C TYR A 135 -8.06 11.32 1.05
N ILE A 136 -6.76 11.57 1.09
CA ILE A 136 -5.94 11.47 2.30
C ILE A 136 -5.67 12.85 2.91
N GLY A 137 -5.86 13.92 2.14
CA GLY A 137 -5.62 15.31 2.58
C GLY A 137 -4.14 15.72 2.59
N VAL A 138 -3.22 14.81 2.29
CA VAL A 138 -1.79 15.08 2.18
C VAL A 138 -1.15 14.22 1.11
N GLY A 139 -0.13 14.75 0.46
CA GLY A 139 0.69 14.03 -0.52
C GLY A 139 2.06 14.68 -0.64
N LEU A 140 2.89 14.13 -1.49
CA LEU A 140 4.22 14.64 -1.79
C LEU A 140 4.24 15.31 -3.17
N THR A 141 4.92 16.45 -3.26
CA THR A 141 5.26 17.05 -4.56
C THR A 141 6.27 16.17 -5.32
N PRO A 142 6.34 16.28 -6.66
CA PRO A 142 7.35 15.59 -7.47
C PRO A 142 8.78 15.78 -6.96
N LYS A 143 9.10 16.97 -6.49
CA LYS A 143 10.42 17.28 -5.92
C LYS A 143 10.75 16.40 -4.72
N LYS A 144 9.82 16.17 -3.81
CA LYS A 144 10.01 15.31 -2.64
C LYS A 144 10.00 13.82 -2.99
N ILE A 145 9.16 13.41 -3.92
CA ILE A 145 9.16 12.05 -4.46
C ILE A 145 10.51 11.72 -5.10
N LEU A 146 11.04 12.60 -5.94
CA LEU A 146 12.36 12.42 -6.55
C LEU A 146 13.50 12.39 -5.51
N LYS A 147 13.38 13.11 -4.40
CA LYS A 147 14.34 12.97 -3.28
C LYS A 147 14.30 11.58 -2.64
N LEU A 148 13.11 11.01 -2.40
CA LEU A 148 13.00 9.64 -1.89
C LEU A 148 13.58 8.63 -2.88
N TYR A 149 13.24 8.77 -4.17
CA TYR A 149 13.75 7.93 -5.23
C TYR A 149 15.30 7.91 -5.31
N LYS A 150 15.92 9.08 -5.18
CA LYS A 150 17.39 9.19 -5.18
C LYS A 150 18.04 8.67 -3.89
N SER A 151 17.34 8.73 -2.77
CA SER A 151 17.87 8.32 -1.46
C SER A 151 17.71 6.83 -1.19
N PHE A 152 16.74 6.16 -1.80
CA PHE A 152 16.41 4.78 -1.49
C PHE A 152 16.31 3.94 -2.77
N PRO A 153 17.26 3.02 -3.01
CA PRO A 153 17.30 2.21 -4.24
C PRO A 153 16.05 1.36 -4.48
N ASN A 154 15.36 0.95 -3.43
CA ASN A 154 14.14 0.17 -3.48
C ASN A 154 12.85 1.01 -3.58
N PHE A 155 12.92 2.34 -3.52
CA PHE A 155 11.75 3.20 -3.76
C PHE A 155 11.46 3.27 -5.25
N ARG A 156 10.44 2.53 -5.70
CA ARG A 156 10.15 2.30 -7.12
C ARG A 156 8.67 2.46 -7.50
N ALA A 157 7.81 2.83 -6.56
CA ALA A 157 6.38 2.87 -6.82
C ALA A 157 5.70 4.13 -6.26
N ILE A 158 4.72 4.61 -7.00
CA ILE A 158 3.77 5.63 -6.54
C ILE A 158 2.37 5.10 -6.87
N LYS A 159 1.53 4.98 -5.86
CA LYS A 159 0.09 4.81 -6.05
C LYS A 159 -0.56 6.19 -6.06
N GLY A 160 -0.76 6.74 -7.26
CA GLY A 160 -1.45 8.01 -7.46
C GLY A 160 -2.96 7.82 -7.51
N GLU A 161 -3.70 8.69 -6.86
CA GLU A 161 -5.17 8.70 -6.89
C GLU A 161 -5.65 10.13 -7.19
N ALA A 162 -5.66 10.47 -8.46
CA ALA A 162 -6.09 11.75 -8.98
C ALA A 162 -6.72 11.56 -10.38
N SER A 163 -7.10 12.63 -11.05
CA SER A 163 -7.60 12.54 -12.43
C SER A 163 -6.52 11.97 -13.37
N SER A 164 -6.93 11.26 -14.41
CA SER A 164 -6.01 10.69 -15.40
C SER A 164 -5.08 11.74 -16.02
N VAL A 165 -5.61 12.92 -16.31
CA VAL A 165 -4.83 14.05 -16.86
C VAL A 165 -3.74 14.52 -15.87
N PHE A 166 -4.05 14.53 -14.57
CA PHE A 166 -3.06 14.87 -13.55
C PHE A 166 -1.97 13.80 -13.45
N ILE A 167 -2.35 12.53 -13.42
CA ILE A 167 -1.42 11.40 -13.36
C ILE A 167 -0.50 11.37 -14.60
N GLU A 168 -1.03 11.62 -15.80
CA GLU A 168 -0.24 11.70 -17.03
C GLU A 168 0.86 12.78 -16.92
N LYS A 169 0.49 13.98 -16.45
CA LYS A 169 1.46 15.07 -16.21
C LYS A 169 2.50 14.72 -15.13
N GLU A 170 2.10 13.96 -14.12
CA GLU A 170 3.03 13.50 -13.09
C GLU A 170 4.02 12.47 -13.62
N ILE A 171 3.55 11.48 -14.41
CA ILE A 171 4.40 10.43 -14.98
C ILE A 171 5.55 11.02 -15.80
N SER A 172 5.30 12.07 -16.58
CA SER A 172 6.32 12.70 -17.43
C SER A 172 7.49 13.33 -16.62
N ARG A 173 7.29 13.55 -15.33
CA ARG A 173 8.29 14.15 -14.42
C ARG A 173 9.18 13.13 -13.73
N TYR A 174 8.87 11.83 -13.86
CA TYR A 174 9.55 10.77 -13.13
C TYR A 174 10.45 9.91 -14.04
N PRO A 175 11.53 9.33 -13.48
CA PRO A 175 12.35 8.35 -14.20
C PRO A 175 11.51 7.13 -14.62
N LYS A 176 11.82 6.52 -15.77
CA LYS A 176 11.10 5.36 -16.31
C LYS A 176 10.97 4.16 -15.36
N ASN A 177 11.91 4.02 -14.45
CA ASN A 177 11.93 2.94 -13.45
C ASN A 177 11.28 3.33 -12.10
N LEU A 178 10.60 4.48 -12.03
CA LEU A 178 9.69 4.83 -10.96
C LEU A 178 8.25 4.65 -11.49
N HIS A 179 7.63 3.55 -11.11
CA HIS A 179 6.31 3.16 -11.62
C HIS A 179 5.19 3.95 -10.95
N VAL A 180 4.31 4.50 -11.74
CA VAL A 180 3.12 5.21 -11.25
C VAL A 180 1.89 4.38 -11.59
N PHE A 181 1.11 4.06 -10.57
CA PHE A 181 -0.15 3.34 -10.70
C PHE A 181 -1.29 4.29 -10.40
N ASN A 182 -2.32 4.28 -11.24
CA ASN A 182 -3.55 4.98 -10.92
C ASN A 182 -4.43 4.06 -10.06
N GLY A 183 -4.87 4.53 -8.91
CA GLY A 183 -5.76 3.83 -7.98
C GLY A 183 -7.25 4.10 -8.21
N ARG A 184 -7.60 4.78 -9.30
CA ARG A 184 -8.99 5.05 -9.73
C ARG A 184 -9.42 4.13 -10.84
#